data_c4777d8383510b1a2cba4f254e87e85b
#
_entry.id   c4777d8383510b1a2cba4f254e87e85b
#
_cell.length_a   1.000
_cell.length_b   1.000
_cell.length_c   1.000
_cell.angle_alpha   90.00
_cell.angle_beta   90.00
_cell.angle_gamma   90.00
#
_symmetry.space_group_name_H-M   'P 1'
#
loop_
_entity.id
_entity.type
_entity.pdbx_description
1 polymer ?
#
loop_
_entity_poly.entity_id
_entity_poly.type
_entity_poly.pdbx_seq_one_letter_code
_entity_poly.pdbx_strand_id
1 'polypeptide(L)'
;MHDIRKITVISDTHGVIDDQITSVLNDSDMIVHAGDIMSTSIIKKLKTYSRRVIAVAGNNDLPERYSDEEDKKIISELKKVEQFSINNELVTVEHGDRFGHHPSHDDLRMAYPDSKLIIYG
;
A
#
# COMPACT_ATOMS: atom_id res chain seq x y z
N MET A 1 -9.32 6.63 21.12
CA MET A 1 -9.53 6.08 19.78
C MET A 1 -9.64 7.23 18.79
N HIS A 2 -8.84 7.21 17.73
CA HIS A 2 -8.87 8.28 16.75
C HIS A 2 -9.74 7.90 15.58
N ASP A 3 -10.66 8.79 15.21
CA ASP A 3 -11.44 8.61 14.01
C ASP A 3 -10.55 8.80 12.79
N ILE A 4 -10.66 7.88 11.85
CA ILE A 4 -9.96 8.01 10.57
C ILE A 4 -10.86 8.83 9.65
N ARG A 5 -10.40 10.04 9.32
CA ARG A 5 -11.13 10.98 8.47
C ARG A 5 -10.52 11.13 7.09
N LYS A 6 -9.20 10.93 7.01
CA LYS A 6 -8.48 11.11 5.76
C LYS A 6 -7.50 9.97 5.56
N ILE A 7 -7.69 9.23 4.47
CA ILE A 7 -6.79 8.17 4.03
C ILE A 7 -6.15 8.64 2.74
N THR A 8 -4.82 8.64 2.71
CA THR A 8 -4.08 8.92 1.47
C THR A 8 -3.64 7.61 0.86
N VAL A 9 -4.01 7.40 -0.39
CA VAL A 9 -3.65 6.20 -1.16
C VAL A 9 -2.61 6.60 -2.20
N ILE A 10 -1.48 5.90 -2.19
CA ILE A 10 -0.43 6.07 -3.20
C ILE A 10 -0.05 4.71 -3.76
N SER A 11 0.56 4.70 -4.93
CA SER A 11 0.98 3.48 -5.59
C SER A 11 2.08 3.80 -6.59
N ASP A 12 2.87 2.78 -6.94
CA ASP A 12 3.83 2.85 -8.04
C ASP A 12 4.80 4.03 -7.90
N THR A 13 5.28 4.28 -6.67
CA THR A 13 6.21 5.37 -6.38
C THR A 13 7.59 5.15 -6.99
N HIS A 14 7.96 3.90 -7.24
CA HIS A 14 9.25 3.52 -7.84
C HIS A 14 10.44 4.19 -7.17
N GLY A 15 10.38 4.30 -5.83
CA GLY A 15 11.48 4.83 -5.03
C GLY A 15 11.47 6.35 -4.83
N VAL A 16 10.47 7.07 -5.33
CA VAL A 16 10.42 8.53 -5.27
C VAL A 16 9.09 9.02 -4.72
N ILE A 17 9.18 9.97 -3.78
CA ILE A 17 8.01 10.74 -3.31
C ILE A 17 8.34 12.21 -3.51
N ASP A 18 7.54 12.91 -4.32
CA ASP A 18 7.76 14.33 -4.58
C ASP A 18 7.10 15.23 -3.53
N ASP A 19 7.37 16.54 -3.62
CA ASP A 19 6.89 17.50 -2.64
C ASP A 19 5.36 17.63 -2.63
N GLN A 20 4.70 17.42 -3.75
CA GLN A 20 3.24 17.49 -3.83
C GLN A 20 2.61 16.35 -3.05
N ILE A 21 3.17 15.15 -3.18
CA ILE A 21 2.73 13.99 -2.40
C ILE A 21 2.98 14.23 -0.92
N THR A 22 4.15 14.75 -0.57
CA THR A 22 4.54 15.03 0.82
C THR A 22 3.52 15.95 1.52
N SER A 23 3.06 16.99 0.83
CA SER A 23 2.10 17.93 1.44
C SER A 23 0.75 17.26 1.73
N VAL A 24 0.32 16.30 0.91
CA VAL A 24 -0.91 15.54 1.15
C VAL A 24 -0.73 14.55 2.31
N LEU A 25 0.45 13.92 2.41
CA LEU A 25 0.74 12.96 3.46
C LEU A 25 0.69 13.58 4.87
N ASN A 26 1.09 14.85 5.00
CA ASN A 26 1.14 15.52 6.29
C ASN A 26 -0.21 15.57 7.02
N ASP A 27 -1.32 15.59 6.29
CA ASP A 27 -2.66 15.68 6.87
C ASP A 27 -3.34 14.32 6.99
N SER A 28 -2.64 13.23 6.69
CA SER A 28 -3.27 11.91 6.59
C SER A 28 -3.38 11.24 7.95
N ASP A 29 -4.55 10.68 8.25
CA ASP A 29 -4.76 9.83 9.41
C ASP A 29 -4.23 8.41 9.16
N MET A 30 -4.29 7.97 7.92
CA MET A 30 -3.80 6.68 7.48
C MET A 30 -3.21 6.82 6.09
N ILE A 31 -2.13 6.09 5.82
CA ILE A 31 -1.49 6.04 4.51
C ILE A 31 -1.53 4.60 4.01
N VAL A 32 -1.98 4.43 2.77
CA VAL A 32 -2.02 3.13 2.10
C VAL A 32 -1.13 3.19 0.87
N HIS A 33 -0.18 2.26 0.77
CA HIS A 33 0.64 2.09 -0.43
C HIS A 33 0.22 0.79 -1.11
N ALA A 34 -0.29 0.89 -2.32
CA ALA A 34 -0.86 -0.23 -3.06
C ALA A 34 0.15 -0.99 -3.95
N GLY A 35 1.44 -0.89 -3.64
CA GLY A 35 2.48 -1.71 -4.28
C GLY A 35 3.41 -0.97 -5.22
N ASP A 36 4.43 -1.67 -5.67
CA ASP A 36 5.55 -1.14 -6.47
C ASP A 36 6.24 0.03 -5.76
N ILE A 37 6.63 -0.23 -4.52
CA ILE A 37 7.30 0.73 -3.65
C ILE A 37 8.74 0.96 -4.11
N MET A 38 9.45 -0.13 -4.34
CA MET A 38 10.80 -0.21 -4.94
C MET A 38 11.90 0.46 -4.13
N SER A 39 11.62 0.89 -2.89
CA SER A 39 12.64 1.38 -1.97
C SER A 39 12.11 1.31 -0.54
N THR A 40 12.89 0.72 0.35
CA THR A 40 12.52 0.65 1.78
C THR A 40 12.48 2.03 2.42
N SER A 41 13.24 2.99 1.88
CA SER A 41 13.23 4.37 2.36
C SER A 41 11.85 5.00 2.25
N ILE A 42 11.06 4.62 1.24
CA ILE A 42 9.67 5.09 1.09
C ILE A 42 8.84 4.64 2.29
N ILE A 43 8.94 3.36 2.67
CA ILE A 43 8.19 2.83 3.81
C ILE A 43 8.56 3.58 5.10
N LYS A 44 9.86 3.78 5.33
CA LYS A 44 10.35 4.52 6.50
C LYS A 44 9.85 5.95 6.50
N LYS A 45 9.84 6.59 5.34
CA LYS A 45 9.36 7.96 5.20
C LYS A 45 7.86 8.08 5.48
N LEU A 46 7.06 7.15 4.96
CA LEU A 46 5.61 7.15 5.20
C LEU A 46 5.29 7.06 6.69
N LYS A 47 6.05 6.26 7.43
CA LYS A 47 5.85 6.09 8.88
C LYS A 47 6.15 7.36 9.66
N THR A 48 6.84 8.33 9.09
CA THR A 48 7.06 9.64 9.74
C THR A 48 5.84 10.54 9.65
N TYR A 49 4.96 10.31 8.67
CA TYR A 49 3.76 11.12 8.47
C TYR A 49 2.53 10.57 9.17
N SER A 50 2.45 9.26 9.37
CA SER A 50 1.32 8.65 10.04
C SER A 50 1.77 7.40 10.80
N ARG A 51 1.11 7.12 11.92
CA ARG A 51 1.32 5.88 12.68
C ARG A 51 0.67 4.69 11.99
N ARG A 52 -0.31 4.94 11.12
CA ARG A 52 -1.05 3.90 10.41
C ARG A 52 -0.65 3.89 8.95
N VAL A 53 0.28 3.00 8.62
CA VAL A 53 0.74 2.79 7.26
C VAL A 53 0.47 1.34 6.90
N ILE A 54 -0.32 1.15 5.84
CA ILE A 54 -0.59 -0.14 5.25
C ILE A 54 0.11 -0.17 3.90
N ALA A 55 0.93 -1.18 3.67
CA ALA A 55 1.65 -1.33 2.40
C ALA A 55 1.57 -2.78 1.94
N VAL A 56 1.33 -2.98 0.65
CA VAL A 56 1.36 -4.30 0.03
C VAL A 56 2.49 -4.36 -1.00
N ALA A 57 2.95 -5.57 -1.29
CA ALA A 57 3.97 -5.79 -2.30
C ALA A 57 3.36 -5.78 -3.70
N GLY A 58 3.92 -4.98 -4.59
CA GLY A 58 3.63 -5.05 -6.01
C GLY A 58 4.52 -6.07 -6.70
N ASN A 59 4.32 -6.26 -8.00
CA ASN A 59 5.08 -7.23 -8.78
C ASN A 59 6.57 -6.88 -8.90
N ASN A 60 6.94 -5.63 -8.66
CA ASN A 60 8.33 -5.17 -8.69
C ASN A 60 8.98 -5.10 -7.30
N ASP A 61 8.26 -5.41 -6.23
CA ASP A 61 8.80 -5.40 -4.86
C ASP A 61 9.41 -6.76 -4.54
N LEU A 62 10.60 -6.99 -5.08
CA LEU A 62 11.30 -8.27 -4.99
C LEU A 62 12.51 -8.14 -4.05
N PRO A 63 12.62 -8.99 -3.00
CA PRO A 63 13.75 -8.93 -2.08
C PRO A 63 15.11 -9.05 -2.77
N GLU A 64 15.20 -9.84 -3.84
CA GLU A 64 16.44 -10.05 -4.58
C GLU A 64 16.96 -8.80 -5.28
N ARG A 65 16.18 -7.74 -5.38
CA ARG A 65 16.64 -6.47 -5.94
C ARG A 65 17.42 -5.61 -4.95
N TYR A 66 17.47 -6.06 -3.69
CA TYR A 66 18.18 -5.32 -2.64
C TYR A 66 19.44 -6.05 -2.25
N SER A 67 20.50 -5.29 -1.95
CA SER A 67 21.78 -5.85 -1.50
C SER A 67 21.87 -5.94 0.03
N ASP A 68 21.17 -5.06 0.74
CA ASP A 68 21.16 -5.01 2.20
C ASP A 68 20.19 -6.05 2.77
N GLU A 69 20.65 -6.85 3.74
CA GLU A 69 19.83 -7.89 4.35
C GLU A 69 18.64 -7.32 5.11
N GLU A 70 18.78 -6.15 5.73
CA GLU A 70 17.66 -5.48 6.41
C GLU A 70 16.57 -5.08 5.41
N ASP A 71 16.99 -4.53 4.25
CA ASP A 71 16.05 -4.14 3.21
C ASP A 71 15.33 -5.36 2.62
N LYS A 72 16.06 -6.45 2.38
CA LYS A 72 15.45 -7.70 1.92
C LYS A 72 14.40 -8.20 2.90
N LYS A 73 14.69 -8.11 4.19
CA LYS A 73 13.76 -8.53 5.24
C LYS A 73 12.50 -7.67 5.22
N ILE A 74 12.64 -6.36 5.15
CA ILE A 74 11.51 -5.43 5.11
C ILE A 74 10.60 -5.75 3.92
N ILE A 75 11.17 -5.93 2.74
CA ILE A 75 10.40 -6.23 1.53
C ILE A 75 9.76 -7.61 1.61
N SER A 76 10.47 -8.61 2.15
CA SER A 76 9.93 -9.98 2.26
C SER A 76 8.76 -10.07 3.24
N GLU A 77 8.66 -9.16 4.19
CA GLU A 77 7.57 -9.12 5.17
C GLU A 77 6.31 -8.44 4.62
N LEU A 78 6.40 -7.75 3.48
CA LEU A 78 5.22 -7.16 2.85
C LEU A 78 4.32 -8.26 2.31
N LYS A 79 3.04 -8.16 2.62
CA LYS A 79 2.05 -9.10 2.10
C LYS A 79 1.57 -8.66 0.72
N LYS A 80 1.09 -9.62 -0.06
CA LYS A 80 0.46 -9.32 -1.36
C LYS A 80 -0.91 -8.67 -1.18
N VAL A 81 -1.60 -9.03 -0.11
CA VAL A 81 -2.95 -8.55 0.20
C VAL A 81 -2.99 -8.17 1.67
N GLU A 82 -3.52 -7.01 1.96
CA GLU A 82 -3.82 -6.57 3.32
C GLU A 82 -5.30 -6.26 3.44
N GLN A 83 -5.89 -6.63 4.57
CA GLN A 83 -7.28 -6.31 4.89
C GLN A 83 -7.35 -5.67 6.25
N PHE A 84 -8.18 -4.64 6.36
CA PHE A 84 -8.39 -3.94 7.63
C PHE A 84 -9.81 -3.39 7.67
N SER A 85 -10.26 -2.99 8.86
CA SER A 85 -11.60 -2.43 9.05
C SER A 85 -11.53 -0.95 9.38
N ILE A 86 -12.41 -0.17 8.77
CA ILE A 86 -12.64 1.23 9.10
C ILE A 86 -14.13 1.37 9.39
N ASN A 87 -14.46 1.84 10.60
CA ASN A 87 -15.87 2.01 11.01
C ASN A 87 -16.70 0.73 10.79
N ASN A 88 -16.11 -0.41 11.13
CA ASN A 88 -16.71 -1.75 10.99
C ASN A 88 -16.91 -2.22 9.55
N GLU A 89 -16.31 -1.53 8.57
CA GLU A 89 -16.38 -1.92 7.17
C GLU A 89 -15.04 -2.44 6.70
N LEU A 90 -15.05 -3.54 5.96
CA LEU A 90 -13.85 -4.20 5.47
C LEU A 90 -13.27 -3.47 4.26
N VAL A 91 -11.95 -3.22 4.33
CA VAL A 91 -11.18 -2.64 3.22
C VAL A 91 -10.10 -3.64 2.83
N THR A 92 -9.97 -3.91 1.54
CA THR A 92 -8.95 -4.80 0.98
C THR A 92 -7.99 -3.99 0.10
N VAL A 93 -6.70 -4.24 0.26
CA VAL A 93 -5.64 -3.60 -0.52
C VAL A 93 -4.81 -4.67 -1.21
N GLU A 94 -4.62 -4.55 -2.52
CA GLU A 94 -3.63 -5.34 -3.26
C GLU A 94 -3.16 -4.54 -4.48
N HIS A 95 -1.99 -4.92 -5.03
CA HIS A 95 -1.47 -4.23 -6.21
C HIS A 95 -2.29 -4.57 -7.48
N GLY A 96 -2.86 -5.77 -7.52
CA GLY A 96 -3.70 -6.20 -8.64
C GLY A 96 -2.96 -6.99 -9.71
N ASP A 97 -1.66 -7.19 -9.55
CA ASP A 97 -0.81 -7.86 -10.55
C ASP A 97 -1.20 -9.32 -10.80
N ARG A 98 -1.82 -9.99 -9.82
CA ARG A 98 -2.23 -11.39 -10.00
C ARG A 98 -3.37 -11.58 -11.00
N PHE A 99 -4.06 -10.49 -11.37
CA PHE A 99 -5.12 -10.51 -12.37
C PHE A 99 -4.63 -10.05 -13.74
N GLY A 100 -3.31 -9.96 -13.94
CA GLY A 100 -2.69 -9.50 -15.18
C GLY A 100 -2.36 -8.02 -15.15
N HIS A 101 -1.96 -7.48 -16.29
CA HIS A 101 -1.52 -6.09 -16.39
C HIS A 101 -2.67 -5.08 -16.23
N HIS A 102 -3.88 -5.50 -16.53
CA HIS A 102 -5.06 -4.64 -16.48
C HIS A 102 -6.21 -5.40 -15.81
N PRO A 103 -6.17 -5.51 -14.46
CA PRO A 103 -7.26 -6.21 -13.77
C PRO A 103 -8.56 -5.46 -13.95
N SER A 104 -9.66 -6.17 -14.18
CA SER A 104 -10.97 -5.55 -14.22
C SER A 104 -11.49 -5.34 -12.79
N HIS A 105 -12.34 -4.34 -12.64
CA HIS A 105 -13.02 -4.13 -11.34
C HIS A 105 -13.84 -5.36 -10.94
N ASP A 106 -14.40 -6.06 -11.92
CA ASP A 106 -15.19 -7.28 -11.66
C ASP A 106 -14.33 -8.39 -11.08
N ASP A 107 -13.09 -8.59 -11.59
CA ASP A 107 -12.17 -9.60 -11.07
C ASP A 107 -11.87 -9.35 -9.59
N LEU A 108 -11.57 -8.10 -9.25
CA LEU A 108 -11.29 -7.71 -7.87
C LEU A 108 -12.52 -7.86 -6.98
N ARG A 109 -13.69 -7.44 -7.46
CA ARG A 109 -14.92 -7.55 -6.71
C ARG A 109 -15.31 -9.00 -6.44
N MET A 110 -15.10 -9.90 -7.42
CA MET A 110 -15.37 -11.32 -7.26
C MET A 110 -14.41 -11.98 -6.27
N ALA A 111 -13.13 -11.52 -6.22
CA ALA A 111 -12.16 -12.04 -5.27
C ALA A 111 -12.48 -11.62 -3.83
N TYR A 112 -13.07 -10.43 -3.65
CA TYR A 112 -13.34 -9.86 -2.33
C TYR A 112 -14.80 -9.37 -2.20
N PRO A 113 -15.77 -10.30 -2.22
CA PRO A 113 -17.19 -9.90 -2.25
C PRO A 113 -17.66 -9.19 -0.97
N ASP A 114 -16.98 -9.42 0.15
CA ASP A 114 -17.37 -8.84 1.45
C ASP A 114 -16.70 -7.49 1.72
N SER A 115 -15.78 -7.05 0.86
CA SER A 115 -15.10 -5.77 1.06
C SER A 115 -15.99 -4.61 0.65
N LYS A 116 -16.10 -3.61 1.53
CA LYS A 116 -16.79 -2.37 1.21
C LYS A 116 -15.99 -1.54 0.21
N LEU A 117 -14.66 -1.59 0.35
CA LEU A 117 -13.74 -0.85 -0.52
C LEU A 117 -12.58 -1.75 -0.90
N ILE A 118 -12.20 -1.72 -2.18
CA ILE A 118 -11.02 -2.41 -2.69
C ILE A 118 -10.08 -1.35 -3.25
N ILE A 119 -8.85 -1.31 -2.73
CA ILE A 119 -7.79 -0.40 -3.17
C ILE A 119 -6.77 -1.21 -3.94
N TYR A 120 -6.41 -0.76 -5.14
CA TYR A 120 -5.40 -1.44 -5.95
C TYR A 120 -4.54 -0.43 -6.71
N GLY A 121 -3.33 -0.86 -7.03
CA GLY A 121 -2.34 -0.02 -7.73
C GLY A 121 -2.29 -0.21 -9.24
#